data_35fdc0d7feff5931d5dd5ca2019762d6
#
_entry.id   35fdc0d7feff5931d5dd5ca2019762d6
#
_cell.length_a   1.000
_cell.length_b   1.000
_cell.length_c   1.000
_cell.angle_alpha   90.00
_cell.angle_beta   90.00
_cell.angle_gamma   90.00
#
_symmetry.space_group_name_H-M   'P 1'
#
loop_
_entity.id
_entity.type
_entity.pdbx_description
1 polymer ?
#
loop_
_entity_poly.entity_id
_entity_poly.type
_entity_poly.pdbx_seq_one_letter_code
_entity_poly.pdbx_strand_id
1 'polypeptide(L)'
;MKIVVCIKQVPDTTEIRLDPVTGTLIRDGVPSIMNPDDKAGLEMALELKDQYGAHVTVITMGPPQADDILREAFAMGADRAIHLSDRKFAGADTLATSNAIAGALRMLEFDLVITGRQAIDGDTAQVGPQIAEHLGLPQVTYLEGIKYEGGNRLVVKKWTEEGYQLLEVETPCVVTVLSSANRPRYMSVRGIVEAYDKQVEVWGFDNISVEESKLGLNGSPTRVFKSFTKGAKSAGKVFELEPAEAADLIVEKLQEKLHNLIGPGNCEAVNYRSFIYNSRFLHPAKAESFRSSPLKTFIKNHSYLPRWINLNIKTVYVFVEQRDGVVQNVALELLGKRPRTGRRTP
;
A
#
# COMPACT_ATOMS: atom_id res chain seq x y z
N MET A 1 -11.12 3.30 -25.73
CA MET A 1 -11.24 3.40 -24.26
C MET A 1 -10.52 4.64 -23.77
N LYS A 2 -11.16 5.42 -22.90
CA LYS A 2 -10.60 6.63 -22.28
C LYS A 2 -10.24 6.30 -20.83
N ILE A 3 -8.98 6.46 -20.47
CA ILE A 3 -8.47 6.13 -19.14
C ILE A 3 -8.01 7.41 -18.45
N VAL A 4 -8.41 7.62 -17.20
CA VAL A 4 -7.87 8.69 -16.36
C VAL A 4 -7.04 8.06 -15.25
N VAL A 5 -5.79 8.49 -15.12
CA VAL A 5 -4.87 8.03 -14.07
C VAL A 5 -4.63 9.15 -13.07
N CYS A 6 -4.96 8.91 -11.82
CA CYS A 6 -4.65 9.84 -10.73
C CYS A 6 -3.23 9.56 -10.24
N ILE A 7 -2.38 10.58 -10.25
CA ILE A 7 -0.98 10.50 -9.80
C ILE A 7 -0.70 11.54 -8.73
N LYS A 8 0.17 11.23 -7.79
CA LYS A 8 0.56 12.14 -6.69
C LYS A 8 2.06 12.32 -6.65
N GLN A 9 2.50 13.57 -6.48
CA GLN A 9 3.88 13.88 -6.11
C GLN A 9 4.07 13.65 -4.61
N VAL A 10 5.08 12.87 -4.25
CA VAL A 10 5.41 12.52 -2.87
C VAL A 10 6.91 12.72 -2.62
N PRO A 11 7.34 13.01 -1.37
CA PRO A 11 8.75 13.02 -1.03
C PRO A 11 9.37 11.64 -1.28
N ASP A 12 10.59 11.60 -1.82
CA ASP A 12 11.35 10.35 -1.92
C ASP A 12 11.83 9.92 -0.54
N THR A 13 11.11 8.96 0.05
CA THR A 13 11.41 8.45 1.39
C THR A 13 12.63 7.52 1.44
N THR A 14 13.20 7.17 0.29
CA THR A 14 14.43 6.37 0.21
C THR A 14 15.67 7.23 0.48
N GLU A 15 15.61 8.54 0.22
CA GLU A 15 16.67 9.51 0.52
C GLU A 15 16.43 10.21 1.86
N ILE A 16 16.52 9.47 2.95
CA ILE A 16 16.42 10.04 4.30
C ILE A 16 17.73 10.75 4.64
N ARG A 17 17.68 12.07 4.76
CA ARG A 17 18.78 12.86 5.33
C ARG A 17 18.46 13.22 6.77
N LEU A 18 19.35 12.83 7.67
CA LEU A 18 19.24 13.20 9.08
C LEU A 18 20.17 14.39 9.35
N ASP A 19 19.70 15.34 10.11
CA ASP A 19 20.52 16.40 10.67
C ASP A 19 21.57 15.78 11.61
N PRO A 20 22.86 15.93 11.33
CA PRO A 20 23.93 15.28 12.10
C PRO A 20 24.02 15.77 13.55
N VAL A 21 23.42 16.91 13.87
CA VAL A 21 23.46 17.51 15.22
C VAL A 21 22.23 17.13 16.03
N THR A 22 21.05 17.23 15.41
CA THR A 22 19.77 16.99 16.11
C THR A 22 19.22 15.59 15.92
N GLY A 23 19.74 14.83 14.94
CA GLY A 23 19.21 13.52 14.55
C GLY A 23 17.80 13.59 13.95
N THR A 24 17.31 14.80 13.64
CA THR A 24 15.98 14.98 13.05
C THR A 24 16.02 14.84 11.54
N LEU A 25 14.89 14.44 10.96
CA LEU A 25 14.75 14.32 9.51
C LEU A 25 14.81 15.72 8.87
N ILE A 26 15.79 15.93 7.98
CA ILE A 26 15.86 17.11 7.12
C ILE A 26 14.87 16.88 5.97
N ARG A 27 13.79 17.66 5.94
CA ARG A 27 12.81 17.62 4.87
C ARG A 27 13.13 18.55 3.71
N ASP A 28 13.88 19.60 3.97
CA ASP A 28 14.32 20.54 2.96
C ASP A 28 15.33 19.89 2.01
N GLY A 29 15.03 19.92 0.70
CA GLY A 29 15.88 19.34 -0.34
C GLY A 29 15.72 17.83 -0.52
N VAL A 30 14.69 17.19 0.07
CA VAL A 30 14.32 15.82 -0.30
C VAL A 30 13.70 15.84 -1.69
N PRO A 31 14.24 15.09 -2.67
CA PRO A 31 13.64 14.99 -3.99
C PRO A 31 12.17 14.53 -3.90
N SER A 32 11.36 15.05 -4.79
CA SER A 32 9.98 14.59 -4.93
C SER A 32 9.88 13.68 -6.14
N ILE A 33 9.10 12.61 -6.00
CA ILE A 33 8.89 11.60 -7.04
C ILE A 33 7.39 11.38 -7.28
N MET A 34 7.05 10.77 -8.42
CA MET A 34 5.72 10.19 -8.62
C MET A 34 5.55 9.01 -7.65
N ASN A 35 4.43 8.97 -6.94
CA ASN A 35 4.12 7.87 -6.01
C ASN A 35 4.24 6.50 -6.72
N PRO A 36 4.97 5.53 -6.15
CA PRO A 36 5.26 4.25 -6.82
C PRO A 36 4.02 3.45 -7.24
N ASP A 37 2.97 3.42 -6.40
CA ASP A 37 1.72 2.73 -6.73
C ASP A 37 1.00 3.44 -7.90
N ASP A 38 1.06 4.79 -7.96
CA ASP A 38 0.47 5.57 -9.06
C ASP A 38 1.25 5.38 -10.36
N LYS A 39 2.58 5.29 -10.27
CA LYS A 39 3.44 5.02 -11.43
C LYS A 39 3.16 3.65 -12.03
N ALA A 40 2.91 2.64 -11.20
CA ALA A 40 2.45 1.33 -11.66
C ALA A 40 1.05 1.40 -12.28
N GLY A 41 0.16 2.23 -11.74
CA GLY A 41 -1.15 2.51 -12.32
C GLY A 41 -1.05 3.17 -13.69
N LEU A 42 -0.13 4.13 -13.85
CA LEU A 42 0.15 4.75 -15.14
C LEU A 42 0.69 3.73 -16.16
N GLU A 43 1.63 2.88 -15.76
CA GLU A 43 2.13 1.82 -16.64
C GLU A 43 1.01 0.89 -17.10
N MET A 44 0.13 0.47 -16.19
CA MET A 44 -1.03 -0.37 -16.53
C MET A 44 -1.94 0.32 -17.57
N ALA A 45 -2.14 1.64 -17.47
CA ALA A 45 -2.89 2.41 -18.47
C ALA A 45 -2.16 2.46 -19.82
N LEU A 46 -0.83 2.62 -19.80
CA LEU A 46 -0.01 2.66 -21.00
C LEU A 46 0.07 1.30 -21.71
N GLU A 47 0.07 0.18 -20.96
CA GLU A 47 -0.06 -1.17 -21.52
C GLU A 47 -1.40 -1.34 -22.25
N LEU A 48 -2.51 -0.84 -21.67
CA LEU A 48 -3.82 -0.85 -22.34
C LEU A 48 -3.82 0.07 -23.58
N LYS A 49 -3.10 1.20 -23.55
CA LYS A 49 -2.92 2.06 -24.70
C LYS A 49 -2.16 1.34 -25.83
N ASP A 50 -1.07 0.67 -25.50
CA ASP A 50 -0.24 -0.03 -26.49
C ASP A 50 -1.01 -1.20 -27.13
N GLN A 51 -1.82 -1.92 -26.36
CA GLN A 51 -2.55 -3.10 -26.83
C GLN A 51 -3.86 -2.76 -27.54
N TYR A 52 -4.57 -1.73 -27.09
CA TYR A 52 -5.96 -1.46 -27.52
C TYR A 52 -6.18 -0.03 -28.03
N GLY A 53 -5.14 0.80 -28.10
CA GLY A 53 -5.26 2.20 -28.55
C GLY A 53 -6.03 3.08 -27.55
N ALA A 54 -5.94 2.81 -26.26
CA ALA A 54 -6.58 3.65 -25.25
C ALA A 54 -5.98 5.05 -25.21
N HIS A 55 -6.80 6.06 -24.88
CA HIS A 55 -6.35 7.43 -24.62
C HIS A 55 -6.13 7.60 -23.12
N VAL A 56 -4.93 8.01 -22.72
CA VAL A 56 -4.51 8.13 -21.32
C VAL A 56 -4.39 9.59 -20.91
N THR A 57 -5.27 10.02 -20.02
CA THR A 57 -5.22 11.32 -19.34
C THR A 57 -4.67 11.12 -17.93
N VAL A 58 -3.68 11.90 -17.52
CA VAL A 58 -3.20 11.93 -16.14
C VAL A 58 -3.75 13.15 -15.41
N ILE A 59 -4.07 12.98 -14.12
CA ILE A 59 -4.55 14.05 -13.27
C ILE A 59 -3.81 14.03 -11.93
N THR A 60 -3.37 15.22 -11.48
CA THR A 60 -2.80 15.39 -10.14
C THR A 60 -3.44 16.57 -9.43
N MET A 61 -3.54 16.50 -8.10
CA MET A 61 -3.91 17.64 -7.26
C MET A 61 -2.72 18.01 -6.38
N GLY A 62 -2.21 19.21 -6.55
CA GLY A 62 -1.03 19.61 -5.80
C GLY A 62 -0.58 21.05 -6.07
N PRO A 63 0.51 21.46 -5.38
CA PRO A 63 1.13 22.74 -5.61
C PRO A 63 1.80 22.80 -7.00
N PRO A 64 2.23 24.00 -7.46
CA PRO A 64 2.80 24.17 -8.81
C PRO A 64 3.94 23.22 -9.18
N GLN A 65 4.76 22.78 -8.22
CA GLN A 65 5.84 21.82 -8.46
C GLN A 65 5.36 20.41 -8.85
N ALA A 66 4.08 20.08 -8.67
CA ALA A 66 3.54 18.81 -9.14
C ALA A 66 3.47 18.73 -10.68
N ASP A 67 3.77 19.81 -11.42
CA ASP A 67 3.99 19.78 -12.86
C ASP A 67 5.08 18.79 -13.27
N ASP A 68 6.11 18.61 -12.44
CA ASP A 68 7.24 17.71 -12.72
C ASP A 68 6.79 16.27 -13.00
N ILE A 69 5.87 15.73 -12.17
CA ILE A 69 5.36 14.37 -12.38
C ILE A 69 4.40 14.26 -13.57
N LEU A 70 3.76 15.36 -13.98
CA LEU A 70 2.96 15.39 -15.20
C LEU A 70 3.87 15.38 -16.45
N ARG A 71 5.03 16.07 -16.40
CA ARG A 71 6.06 15.97 -17.44
C ARG A 71 6.64 14.56 -17.51
N GLU A 72 6.90 13.92 -16.38
CA GLU A 72 7.30 12.52 -16.33
C GLU A 72 6.25 11.62 -16.98
N ALA A 73 4.96 11.79 -16.67
CA ALA A 73 3.89 11.01 -17.27
C ALA A 73 3.79 11.21 -18.79
N PHE A 74 3.96 12.44 -19.29
CA PHE A 74 4.05 12.71 -20.72
C PHE A 74 5.24 11.99 -21.37
N ALA A 75 6.41 12.02 -20.73
CA ALA A 75 7.61 11.36 -21.22
C ALA A 75 7.48 9.82 -21.24
N MET A 76 6.65 9.26 -20.35
CA MET A 76 6.28 7.84 -20.35
C MET A 76 5.27 7.49 -21.44
N GLY A 77 4.46 8.45 -21.91
CA GLY A 77 3.54 8.21 -23.02
C GLY A 77 2.09 8.64 -22.80
N ALA A 78 1.77 9.38 -21.75
CA ALA A 78 0.45 9.95 -21.52
C ALA A 78 0.07 10.95 -22.66
N ASP A 79 -1.22 11.03 -22.97
CA ASP A 79 -1.74 11.88 -24.06
C ASP A 79 -2.11 13.27 -23.56
N ARG A 80 -2.66 13.36 -22.35
CA ARG A 80 -3.19 14.59 -21.76
C ARG A 80 -2.83 14.65 -20.28
N ALA A 81 -2.59 15.86 -19.77
CA ALA A 81 -2.29 16.08 -18.36
C ALA A 81 -3.11 17.23 -17.78
N ILE A 82 -3.71 17.00 -16.60
CA ILE A 82 -4.52 17.98 -15.87
C ILE A 82 -3.93 18.17 -14.48
N HIS A 83 -3.65 19.42 -14.14
CA HIS A 83 -3.14 19.82 -12.85
C HIS A 83 -4.23 20.57 -12.06
N LEU A 84 -4.77 19.94 -11.02
CA LEU A 84 -5.69 20.60 -10.09
C LEU A 84 -4.86 21.44 -9.11
N SER A 85 -4.83 22.76 -9.33
CA SER A 85 -4.00 23.67 -8.54
C SER A 85 -4.79 24.93 -8.21
N ASP A 86 -5.24 25.03 -6.96
CA ASP A 86 -5.95 26.17 -6.41
C ASP A 86 -5.69 26.24 -4.89
N ARG A 87 -5.67 27.45 -4.34
CA ARG A 87 -5.56 27.67 -2.89
C ARG A 87 -6.71 27.05 -2.12
N LYS A 88 -7.90 26.94 -2.74
CA LYS A 88 -9.09 26.30 -2.16
C LYS A 88 -8.91 24.80 -1.92
N PHE A 89 -7.94 24.15 -2.57
CA PHE A 89 -7.63 22.73 -2.37
C PHE A 89 -6.60 22.50 -1.25
N ALA A 90 -5.94 23.57 -0.76
CA ALA A 90 -4.86 23.44 0.21
C ALA A 90 -5.35 22.89 1.56
N GLY A 91 -4.54 22.02 2.17
CA GLY A 91 -4.83 21.44 3.49
C GLY A 91 -5.91 20.35 3.47
N ALA A 92 -6.25 19.84 2.29
CA ALA A 92 -7.23 18.77 2.12
C ALA A 92 -6.76 17.46 2.78
N ASP A 93 -7.65 16.81 3.53
CA ASP A 93 -7.52 15.41 3.92
C ASP A 93 -7.99 14.49 2.77
N THR A 94 -8.10 13.19 3.02
CA THR A 94 -8.50 12.21 1.99
C THR A 94 -9.91 12.49 1.44
N LEU A 95 -10.85 12.93 2.29
CA LEU A 95 -12.22 13.22 1.87
C LEU A 95 -12.28 14.45 0.97
N ALA A 96 -11.67 15.55 1.38
CA ALA A 96 -11.65 16.78 0.58
C ALA A 96 -10.85 16.58 -0.72
N THR A 97 -9.76 15.80 -0.68
CA THR A 97 -8.99 15.42 -1.87
C THR A 97 -9.85 14.62 -2.86
N SER A 98 -10.53 13.58 -2.39
CA SER A 98 -11.38 12.75 -3.24
C SER A 98 -12.57 13.52 -3.81
N ASN A 99 -13.15 14.46 -3.05
CA ASN A 99 -14.18 15.38 -3.54
C ASN A 99 -13.68 16.24 -4.71
N ALA A 100 -12.49 16.85 -4.56
CA ALA A 100 -11.91 17.69 -5.62
C ALA A 100 -11.63 16.88 -6.89
N ILE A 101 -11.01 15.70 -6.76
CA ILE A 101 -10.71 14.83 -7.90
C ILE A 101 -12.00 14.32 -8.55
N ALA A 102 -12.98 13.86 -7.77
CA ALA A 102 -14.27 13.43 -8.30
C ALA A 102 -15.01 14.59 -8.99
N GLY A 103 -14.90 15.82 -8.45
CA GLY A 103 -15.41 17.03 -9.09
C GLY A 103 -14.80 17.30 -10.45
N ALA A 104 -13.50 17.08 -10.61
CA ALA A 104 -12.81 17.17 -11.88
C ALA A 104 -13.20 16.03 -12.85
N LEU A 105 -13.29 14.80 -12.33
CA LEU A 105 -13.70 13.64 -13.13
C LEU A 105 -15.10 13.78 -13.72
N ARG A 106 -16.03 14.44 -13.03
CA ARG A 106 -17.38 14.74 -13.57
C ARG A 106 -17.36 15.64 -14.81
N MET A 107 -16.27 16.37 -15.02
CA MET A 107 -16.07 17.22 -16.21
C MET A 107 -15.40 16.49 -17.36
N LEU A 108 -15.07 15.21 -17.19
CA LEU A 108 -14.37 14.39 -18.16
C LEU A 108 -15.22 13.20 -18.60
N GLU A 109 -15.00 12.77 -19.82
CA GLU A 109 -15.49 11.47 -20.29
C GLU A 109 -14.40 10.43 -20.06
N PHE A 110 -14.76 9.34 -19.40
CA PHE A 110 -13.84 8.23 -19.16
C PHE A 110 -14.58 6.88 -19.06
N ASP A 111 -13.86 5.81 -19.34
CA ASP A 111 -14.30 4.44 -19.17
C ASP A 111 -13.65 3.81 -17.93
N LEU A 112 -12.44 4.25 -17.57
CA LEU A 112 -11.67 3.69 -16.47
C LEU A 112 -10.92 4.77 -15.72
N VAL A 113 -11.03 4.77 -14.39
CA VAL A 113 -10.18 5.57 -13.50
C VAL A 113 -9.22 4.63 -12.79
N ILE A 114 -7.93 4.93 -12.90
CA ILE A 114 -6.85 4.18 -12.22
C ILE A 114 -6.22 5.09 -11.16
N THR A 115 -6.05 4.58 -9.96
CA THR A 115 -5.26 5.21 -8.91
C THR A 115 -4.24 4.21 -8.39
N GLY A 116 -3.18 4.66 -7.74
CA GLY A 116 -2.41 3.77 -6.87
C GLY A 116 -3.23 3.31 -5.68
N ARG A 117 -2.83 2.21 -5.04
CA ARG A 117 -3.44 1.74 -3.82
C ARG A 117 -3.40 2.80 -2.72
N GLN A 118 -2.24 3.43 -2.54
CA GLN A 118 -2.00 4.47 -1.53
C GLN A 118 -0.78 5.32 -1.87
N ALA A 119 -0.70 6.52 -1.28
CA ALA A 119 0.49 7.35 -1.33
C ALA A 119 1.44 6.98 -0.18
N ILE A 120 2.76 6.89 -0.47
CA ILE A 120 3.78 6.47 0.50
C ILE A 120 3.98 7.46 1.65
N ASP A 121 3.56 8.71 1.49
CA ASP A 121 3.64 9.76 2.52
C ASP A 121 2.48 9.72 3.52
N GLY A 122 1.31 9.23 3.11
CA GLY A 122 0.09 9.23 3.93
C GLY A 122 -0.42 7.86 4.35
N ASP A 123 -0.13 6.81 3.60
CA ASP A 123 -0.49 5.40 3.85
C ASP A 123 -1.97 5.12 4.17
N THR A 124 -2.90 5.93 3.65
CA THR A 124 -4.33 5.83 4.01
C THR A 124 -5.11 4.84 3.17
N ALA A 125 -4.73 4.63 1.90
CA ALA A 125 -5.44 3.80 0.92
C ALA A 125 -6.95 4.14 0.75
N GLN A 126 -7.33 5.41 0.95
CA GLN A 126 -8.73 5.83 0.99
C GLN A 126 -9.18 6.58 -0.26
N VAL A 127 -8.29 7.36 -0.91
CA VAL A 127 -8.68 8.31 -1.97
C VAL A 127 -9.32 7.60 -3.17
N GLY A 128 -8.75 6.50 -3.66
CA GLY A 128 -9.32 5.72 -4.77
C GLY A 128 -10.74 5.23 -4.48
N PRO A 129 -10.98 4.49 -3.39
CA PRO A 129 -12.32 4.07 -2.98
C PRO A 129 -13.31 5.21 -2.77
N GLN A 130 -12.87 6.34 -2.19
CA GLN A 130 -13.74 7.51 -2.00
C GLN A 130 -14.11 8.16 -3.33
N ILE A 131 -13.20 8.22 -4.31
CA ILE A 131 -13.53 8.70 -5.66
C ILE A 131 -14.62 7.84 -6.28
N ALA A 132 -14.53 6.52 -6.18
CA ALA A 132 -15.54 5.60 -6.68
C ALA A 132 -16.92 5.86 -6.04
N GLU A 133 -16.96 6.02 -4.71
CA GLU A 133 -18.18 6.31 -3.97
C GLU A 133 -18.79 7.67 -4.39
N HIS A 134 -17.97 8.73 -4.50
CA HIS A 134 -18.44 10.04 -4.95
C HIS A 134 -18.98 10.05 -6.37
N LEU A 135 -18.54 9.14 -7.23
CA LEU A 135 -19.02 9.00 -8.61
C LEU A 135 -20.13 7.96 -8.75
N GLY A 136 -20.41 7.17 -7.71
CA GLY A 136 -21.38 6.05 -7.76
C GLY A 136 -20.94 4.94 -8.70
N LEU A 137 -19.62 4.67 -8.78
CA LEU A 137 -19.03 3.71 -9.71
C LEU A 137 -18.58 2.42 -9.01
N PRO A 138 -18.67 1.27 -9.70
CA PRO A 138 -18.04 0.05 -9.21
C PRO A 138 -16.54 0.24 -9.05
N GLN A 139 -15.96 -0.47 -8.06
CA GLN A 139 -14.53 -0.40 -7.79
C GLN A 139 -13.91 -1.77 -7.52
N VAL A 140 -12.66 -1.93 -7.94
CA VAL A 140 -11.82 -3.07 -7.55
C VAL A 140 -10.48 -2.56 -7.05
N THR A 141 -10.09 -2.98 -5.84
CA THR A 141 -8.85 -2.55 -5.18
C THR A 141 -7.77 -3.62 -5.24
N TYR A 142 -6.51 -3.20 -5.11
CA TYR A 142 -5.34 -4.07 -5.04
C TYR A 142 -5.11 -4.89 -6.33
N LEU A 143 -5.16 -4.22 -7.49
CA LEU A 143 -4.92 -4.87 -8.77
C LEU A 143 -3.45 -5.21 -8.98
N GLU A 144 -3.24 -6.40 -9.53
CA GLU A 144 -1.97 -6.87 -10.11
C GLU A 144 -2.02 -7.03 -11.63
N GLY A 145 -3.19 -6.91 -12.25
CA GLY A 145 -3.34 -7.03 -13.69
C GLY A 145 -4.74 -6.69 -14.16
N ILE A 146 -4.84 -6.32 -15.44
CA ILE A 146 -6.07 -5.95 -16.11
C ILE A 146 -6.03 -6.43 -17.55
N LYS A 147 -7.18 -6.88 -18.07
CA LYS A 147 -7.36 -7.27 -19.46
C LYS A 147 -8.68 -6.72 -19.97
N TYR A 148 -8.66 -6.12 -21.14
CA TYR A 148 -9.85 -5.66 -21.82
C TYR A 148 -10.41 -6.80 -22.69
N GLU A 149 -11.68 -7.15 -22.47
CA GLU A 149 -12.36 -8.25 -23.19
C GLU A 149 -13.30 -7.74 -24.31
N GLY A 150 -13.31 -6.43 -24.53
CA GLY A 150 -14.17 -5.77 -25.53
C GLY A 150 -15.48 -5.22 -24.94
N GLY A 151 -16.11 -4.29 -25.69
CA GLY A 151 -17.31 -3.59 -25.22
C GLY A 151 -17.05 -2.77 -23.95
N ASN A 152 -17.75 -3.08 -22.88
CA ASN A 152 -17.62 -2.42 -21.57
C ASN A 152 -17.04 -3.35 -20.49
N ARG A 153 -16.36 -4.45 -20.85
CA ARG A 153 -15.92 -5.49 -19.91
C ARG A 153 -14.42 -5.53 -19.73
N LEU A 154 -14.01 -5.54 -18.47
CA LEU A 154 -12.64 -5.76 -18.04
C LEU A 154 -12.56 -7.00 -17.16
N VAL A 155 -11.52 -7.79 -17.32
CA VAL A 155 -11.14 -8.85 -16.37
C VAL A 155 -9.93 -8.38 -15.61
N VAL A 156 -10.06 -8.31 -14.29
CA VAL A 156 -9.03 -7.78 -13.40
C VAL A 156 -8.53 -8.86 -12.44
N LYS A 157 -7.22 -8.87 -12.21
CA LYS A 157 -6.56 -9.72 -11.22
C LYS A 157 -6.37 -8.93 -9.94
N LYS A 158 -7.17 -9.25 -8.93
CA LYS A 158 -7.09 -8.65 -7.59
C LYS A 158 -6.21 -9.51 -6.68
N TRP A 159 -5.24 -8.88 -6.04
CA TRP A 159 -4.43 -9.52 -5.00
C TRP A 159 -5.23 -9.73 -3.72
N THR A 160 -5.02 -10.87 -3.07
CA THR A 160 -5.56 -11.19 -1.75
C THR A 160 -4.48 -11.87 -0.91
N GLU A 161 -4.63 -11.91 0.40
CA GLU A 161 -3.66 -12.55 1.30
C GLU A 161 -3.49 -14.06 1.07
N GLU A 162 -4.51 -14.72 0.50
CA GLU A 162 -4.50 -16.17 0.22
C GLU A 162 -4.15 -16.48 -1.24
N GLY A 163 -3.92 -15.45 -2.07
CA GLY A 163 -3.62 -15.61 -3.49
C GLY A 163 -4.17 -14.45 -4.33
N TYR A 164 -5.01 -14.76 -5.33
CA TYR A 164 -5.64 -13.74 -6.16
C TYR A 164 -7.07 -14.13 -6.55
N GLN A 165 -7.85 -13.14 -6.96
CA GLN A 165 -9.18 -13.32 -7.53
C GLN A 165 -9.17 -12.76 -8.96
N LEU A 166 -9.80 -13.44 -9.89
CA LEU A 166 -10.17 -12.90 -11.19
C LEU A 166 -11.60 -12.41 -11.12
N LEU A 167 -11.80 -11.14 -11.41
CA LEU A 167 -13.11 -10.48 -11.35
C LEU A 167 -13.42 -9.87 -12.71
N GLU A 168 -14.65 -10.01 -13.15
CA GLU A 168 -15.19 -9.25 -14.27
C GLU A 168 -15.83 -7.97 -13.73
N VAL A 169 -15.53 -6.85 -14.36
CA VAL A 169 -16.09 -5.54 -14.01
C VAL A 169 -16.48 -4.78 -15.26
N GLU A 170 -17.63 -4.11 -15.20
CA GLU A 170 -18.10 -3.26 -16.28
C GLU A 170 -17.59 -1.81 -16.13
N THR A 171 -17.27 -1.20 -17.25
CA THR A 171 -16.93 0.22 -17.31
C THR A 171 -18.19 1.08 -17.42
N PRO A 172 -18.21 2.33 -16.87
CA PRO A 172 -17.10 2.99 -16.18
C PRO A 172 -16.87 2.44 -14.78
N CYS A 173 -15.59 2.30 -14.38
CA CYS A 173 -15.22 1.81 -13.05
C CYS A 173 -13.94 2.47 -12.54
N VAL A 174 -13.66 2.27 -11.25
CA VAL A 174 -12.45 2.74 -10.57
C VAL A 174 -11.63 1.54 -10.10
N VAL A 175 -10.32 1.58 -10.34
CA VAL A 175 -9.41 0.53 -9.86
C VAL A 175 -8.23 1.13 -9.11
N THR A 176 -7.72 0.38 -8.10
CA THR A 176 -6.49 0.77 -7.41
C THR A 176 -5.40 -0.27 -7.62
N VAL A 177 -4.20 0.17 -7.98
CA VAL A 177 -3.10 -0.66 -8.46
C VAL A 177 -1.99 -0.75 -7.41
N LEU A 178 -1.37 -1.91 -7.31
CA LEU A 178 -0.19 -2.15 -6.47
C LEU A 178 1.10 -1.86 -7.24
N SER A 179 2.11 -1.31 -6.58
CA SER A 179 3.45 -1.12 -7.17
C SER A 179 4.12 -2.43 -7.60
N SER A 180 3.65 -3.56 -7.08
CA SER A 180 4.10 -4.90 -7.50
C SER A 180 3.46 -5.42 -8.78
N ALA A 181 2.45 -4.72 -9.33
CA ALA A 181 1.68 -5.18 -10.48
C ALA A 181 2.52 -5.30 -11.76
N ASN A 182 3.43 -4.36 -11.95
CA ASN A 182 4.27 -4.29 -13.15
C ASN A 182 5.61 -3.61 -12.85
N ARG A 183 6.42 -3.47 -13.89
CA ARG A 183 7.64 -2.64 -13.87
C ARG A 183 7.42 -1.46 -14.80
N PRO A 184 7.22 -0.24 -14.27
CA PRO A 184 7.01 0.93 -15.09
C PRO A 184 8.14 1.13 -16.11
N ARG A 185 7.76 1.48 -17.33
CA ARG A 185 8.71 1.77 -18.41
C ARG A 185 9.59 2.97 -18.08
N TYR A 186 10.79 2.98 -18.62
CA TYR A 186 11.63 4.17 -18.62
C TYR A 186 11.12 5.20 -19.64
N MET A 187 11.31 6.47 -19.31
CA MET A 187 11.09 7.56 -20.24
C MET A 187 12.06 7.44 -21.42
N SER A 188 11.58 7.61 -22.65
CA SER A 188 12.45 7.71 -23.81
C SER A 188 13.08 9.11 -23.88
N VAL A 189 14.28 9.22 -24.45
CA VAL A 189 14.93 10.54 -24.66
C VAL A 189 14.02 11.47 -25.47
N ARG A 190 13.39 10.96 -26.52
CA ARG A 190 12.40 11.70 -27.31
C ARG A 190 11.21 12.14 -26.45
N GLY A 191 10.66 11.24 -25.65
CA GLY A 191 9.53 11.53 -24.75
C GLY A 191 9.86 12.62 -23.73
N ILE A 192 11.10 12.64 -23.20
CA ILE A 192 11.55 13.69 -22.28
C ILE A 192 11.56 15.05 -22.97
N VAL A 193 12.11 15.13 -24.19
CA VAL A 193 12.15 16.40 -24.95
C VAL A 193 10.73 16.86 -25.30
N GLU A 194 9.91 15.99 -25.87
CA GLU A 194 8.54 16.32 -26.29
C GLU A 194 7.59 16.62 -25.11
N ALA A 195 7.89 16.14 -23.89
CA ALA A 195 7.08 16.41 -22.73
C ALA A 195 6.97 17.91 -22.38
N TYR A 196 8.00 18.70 -22.71
CA TYR A 196 8.01 20.13 -22.45
C TYR A 196 7.25 20.93 -23.53
N ASP A 197 7.05 20.37 -24.71
CA ASP A 197 6.24 20.96 -25.76
C ASP A 197 4.73 20.73 -25.56
N LYS A 198 4.37 19.72 -24.75
CA LYS A 198 2.97 19.42 -24.43
C LYS A 198 2.41 20.38 -23.38
N GLN A 199 1.16 20.77 -23.57
CA GLN A 199 0.46 21.65 -22.64
C GLN A 199 -0.09 20.85 -21.45
N VAL A 200 0.20 21.33 -20.22
CA VAL A 200 -0.50 20.90 -19.00
C VAL A 200 -1.68 21.84 -18.79
N GLU A 201 -2.87 21.28 -18.65
CA GLU A 201 -4.08 22.04 -18.32
C GLU A 201 -4.13 22.29 -16.82
N VAL A 202 -4.11 23.55 -16.43
CA VAL A 202 -4.26 23.92 -15.02
C VAL A 202 -5.72 24.22 -14.71
N TRP A 203 -6.31 23.44 -13.82
CA TRP A 203 -7.69 23.57 -13.41
C TRP A 203 -7.76 24.05 -11.96
N GLY A 204 -8.54 25.12 -11.73
CA GLY A 204 -8.91 25.63 -10.43
C GLY A 204 -10.31 25.18 -10.02
N PHE A 205 -10.81 25.79 -8.95
CA PHE A 205 -12.16 25.53 -8.44
C PHE A 205 -13.26 25.75 -9.51
N ASP A 206 -13.12 26.76 -10.34
CA ASP A 206 -14.12 27.11 -11.36
C ASP A 206 -14.21 26.09 -12.51
N ASN A 207 -13.24 25.20 -12.62
CA ASN A 207 -13.18 24.16 -13.66
C ASN A 207 -13.78 22.82 -13.21
N ILE A 208 -14.15 22.68 -11.93
CA ILE A 208 -14.61 21.40 -11.36
C ILE A 208 -16.02 21.49 -10.80
N SER A 209 -16.73 20.35 -10.80
CA SER A 209 -18.11 20.28 -10.29
C SER A 209 -18.15 19.76 -8.85
N VAL A 210 -17.99 20.70 -7.89
CA VAL A 210 -18.02 20.39 -6.45
C VAL A 210 -18.36 21.63 -5.65
N GLU A 211 -19.00 21.46 -4.50
CA GLU A 211 -19.29 22.56 -3.58
C GLU A 211 -17.99 23.01 -2.85
N GLU A 212 -17.79 24.32 -2.74
CA GLU A 212 -16.58 24.88 -2.09
C GLU A 212 -16.44 24.42 -0.63
N SER A 213 -17.56 24.24 0.07
CA SER A 213 -17.59 23.75 1.45
C SER A 213 -16.97 22.35 1.65
N LYS A 214 -16.84 21.57 0.57
CA LYS A 214 -16.29 20.21 0.57
C LYS A 214 -14.80 20.16 0.19
N LEU A 215 -14.15 21.31 0.05
CA LEU A 215 -12.78 21.45 -0.43
C LEU A 215 -11.81 21.91 0.64
N GLY A 216 -10.54 21.58 0.42
CA GLY A 216 -9.41 22.03 1.21
C GLY A 216 -9.57 21.77 2.71
N LEU A 217 -9.04 22.67 3.53
CA LEU A 217 -9.09 22.54 4.99
C LEU A 217 -10.53 22.62 5.53
N ASN A 218 -11.41 23.38 4.89
CA ASN A 218 -12.80 23.54 5.33
C ASN A 218 -13.64 22.28 5.07
N GLY A 219 -13.37 21.57 3.98
CA GLY A 219 -14.02 20.31 3.64
C GLY A 219 -13.41 19.07 4.32
N SER A 220 -12.37 19.27 5.13
CA SER A 220 -11.63 18.20 5.80
C SER A 220 -12.17 17.96 7.22
N PRO A 221 -12.82 16.80 7.50
CA PRO A 221 -13.22 16.44 8.86
C PRO A 221 -12.04 16.10 9.76
N THR A 222 -10.89 15.71 9.20
CA THR A 222 -9.68 15.42 9.97
C THR A 222 -8.76 16.63 10.01
N ARG A 223 -8.13 16.87 11.18
CA ARG A 223 -7.15 17.94 11.38
C ARG A 223 -5.93 17.41 12.11
N VAL A 224 -4.75 17.82 11.66
CA VAL A 224 -3.50 17.51 12.37
C VAL A 224 -3.52 18.23 13.72
N PHE A 225 -3.63 17.46 14.79
CA PHE A 225 -3.58 17.99 16.16
C PHE A 225 -2.15 18.34 16.56
N LYS A 226 -1.20 17.44 16.30
CA LYS A 226 0.22 17.62 16.64
C LYS A 226 1.09 16.80 15.70
N SER A 227 2.14 17.42 15.18
CA SER A 227 3.20 16.74 14.43
C SER A 227 4.43 16.58 15.32
N PHE A 228 5.04 15.40 15.31
CA PHE A 228 6.30 15.13 16.00
C PHE A 228 7.09 14.08 15.22
N THR A 229 8.41 14.19 15.27
CA THR A 229 9.29 13.15 14.75
C THR A 229 9.39 12.02 15.77
N LYS A 230 9.21 10.78 15.33
CA LYS A 230 9.56 9.64 16.18
C LYS A 230 11.04 9.73 16.48
N GLY A 231 11.40 9.74 17.78
CA GLY A 231 12.80 9.62 18.22
C GLY A 231 13.44 8.38 17.58
N ALA A 232 14.75 8.43 17.38
CA ALA A 232 15.49 7.26 16.90
C ALA A 232 15.13 6.06 17.79
N LYS A 233 14.74 4.95 17.17
CA LYS A 233 14.57 3.71 17.92
C LYS A 233 15.91 3.41 18.60
N SER A 234 15.89 3.13 19.90
CA SER A 234 17.07 2.63 20.60
C SER A 234 17.59 1.39 19.88
N ALA A 235 18.90 1.24 19.81
CA ALA A 235 19.49 0.03 19.29
C ALA A 235 18.85 -1.19 20.00
N GLY A 236 18.34 -2.10 19.23
CA GLY A 236 17.79 -3.35 19.77
C GLY A 236 18.90 -4.13 20.51
N LYS A 237 18.51 -5.05 21.38
CA LYS A 237 19.45 -5.99 21.94
C LYS A 237 19.70 -7.10 20.93
N VAL A 238 20.95 -7.31 20.56
CA VAL A 238 21.39 -8.44 19.75
C VAL A 238 21.85 -9.53 20.69
N PHE A 239 21.38 -10.76 20.46
CA PHE A 239 21.77 -11.93 21.24
C PHE A 239 22.43 -12.93 20.29
N GLU A 240 23.68 -13.28 20.56
CA GLU A 240 24.40 -14.33 19.89
C GLU A 240 24.27 -15.60 20.72
N LEU A 241 23.41 -16.52 20.31
CA LEU A 241 23.02 -17.70 21.09
C LEU A 241 22.98 -18.92 20.17
N GLU A 242 23.21 -20.10 20.75
CA GLU A 242 22.92 -21.35 20.07
C GLU A 242 21.43 -21.48 19.75
N PRO A 243 21.04 -22.17 18.67
CA PRO A 243 19.66 -22.24 18.24
C PRO A 243 18.64 -22.68 19.30
N ALA A 244 19.05 -23.55 20.23
CA ALA A 244 18.17 -23.99 21.33
C ALA A 244 17.94 -22.88 22.34
N GLU A 245 19.01 -22.19 22.74
CA GLU A 245 18.96 -21.08 23.69
C GLU A 245 18.19 -19.88 23.11
N ALA A 246 18.37 -19.60 21.80
CA ALA A 246 17.61 -18.58 21.11
C ALA A 246 16.10 -18.88 21.11
N ALA A 247 15.70 -20.13 20.89
CA ALA A 247 14.32 -20.56 20.95
C ALA A 247 13.73 -20.39 22.38
N ASP A 248 14.48 -20.76 23.39
CA ASP A 248 14.04 -20.59 24.79
C ASP A 248 13.87 -19.10 25.16
N LEU A 249 14.81 -18.24 24.76
CA LEU A 249 14.70 -16.79 24.98
C LEU A 249 13.50 -16.19 24.27
N ILE A 250 13.22 -16.61 23.04
CA ILE A 250 12.02 -16.15 22.31
C ILE A 250 10.75 -16.52 23.07
N VAL A 251 10.67 -17.78 23.54
CA VAL A 251 9.51 -18.24 24.31
C VAL A 251 9.33 -17.41 25.56
N GLU A 252 10.40 -17.17 26.30
CA GLU A 252 10.40 -16.35 27.52
C GLU A 252 9.86 -14.94 27.23
N LYS A 253 10.40 -14.25 26.19
CA LYS A 253 9.97 -12.90 25.83
C LYS A 253 8.53 -12.84 25.31
N LEU A 254 8.06 -13.87 24.64
CA LEU A 254 6.67 -13.98 24.22
C LEU A 254 5.74 -14.18 25.42
N GLN A 255 6.14 -15.01 26.39
CA GLN A 255 5.36 -15.23 27.62
C GLN A 255 5.23 -13.94 28.43
N GLU A 256 6.32 -13.18 28.63
CA GLU A 256 6.28 -11.87 29.29
C GLU A 256 5.25 -10.92 28.64
N LYS A 257 5.27 -10.82 27.30
CA LYS A 257 4.33 -9.94 26.60
C LYS A 257 2.88 -10.42 26.65
N LEU A 258 2.66 -11.72 26.50
CA LEU A 258 1.31 -12.30 26.56
C LEU A 258 0.72 -12.21 27.96
N HIS A 259 1.53 -12.43 28.99
CA HIS A 259 1.09 -12.27 30.39
C HIS A 259 0.60 -10.84 30.68
N ASN A 260 1.31 -9.84 30.15
CA ASN A 260 0.92 -8.43 30.25
C ASN A 260 -0.35 -8.07 29.45
N LEU A 261 -0.68 -8.83 28.38
CA LEU A 261 -1.88 -8.61 27.57
C LEU A 261 -3.12 -9.33 28.11
N ILE A 262 -2.93 -10.48 28.77
CA ILE A 262 -4.04 -11.37 29.19
C ILE A 262 -4.41 -11.19 30.68
N GLY A 263 -3.55 -10.56 31.47
CA GLY A 263 -3.71 -10.34 32.89
C GLY A 263 -3.44 -11.61 33.77
N PRO A 264 -3.20 -11.43 35.07
CA PRO A 264 -2.86 -12.54 35.95
C PRO A 264 -4.11 -13.36 36.31
N GLY A 265 -4.43 -14.34 35.53
CA GLY A 265 -5.58 -15.22 35.81
C GLY A 265 -5.93 -16.22 34.71
N ASN A 266 -5.49 -16.00 33.52
CA ASN A 266 -5.85 -16.83 32.36
C ASN A 266 -4.68 -17.59 31.70
N CYS A 267 -3.51 -17.61 32.34
CA CYS A 267 -2.34 -18.34 31.84
C CYS A 267 -2.20 -19.72 32.46
N GLU A 268 -3.21 -20.59 32.38
CA GLU A 268 -2.92 -22.01 32.50
C GLU A 268 -2.34 -22.56 31.20
N ALA A 269 -1.02 -22.65 31.21
CA ALA A 269 -0.17 -23.56 30.44
C ALA A 269 -0.52 -23.81 28.97
N VAL A 270 -0.38 -22.81 28.12
CA VAL A 270 -0.03 -23.10 26.73
C VAL A 270 1.45 -23.49 26.72
N ASN A 271 1.74 -24.76 26.48
CA ASN A 271 3.13 -25.24 26.44
C ASN A 271 3.83 -24.81 25.15
N TYR A 272 4.26 -23.52 25.11
CA TYR A 272 4.94 -22.89 23.99
C TYR A 272 6.23 -23.61 23.59
N ARG A 273 6.91 -24.26 24.53
CA ARG A 273 8.10 -25.07 24.24
C ARG A 273 7.80 -26.20 23.27
N SER A 274 6.72 -26.93 23.50
CA SER A 274 6.29 -28.00 22.60
C SER A 274 5.90 -27.49 21.22
N PHE A 275 5.31 -26.29 21.14
CA PHE A 275 4.89 -25.68 19.90
C PHE A 275 6.09 -25.25 19.02
N ILE A 276 7.09 -24.60 19.59
CA ILE A 276 8.28 -24.14 18.85
C ILE A 276 9.19 -25.32 18.50
N TYR A 277 9.32 -26.30 19.41
CA TYR A 277 10.15 -27.48 19.16
C TYR A 277 9.60 -28.37 18.04
N ASN A 278 8.28 -28.50 17.93
CA ASN A 278 7.64 -29.28 16.87
C ASN A 278 7.70 -28.58 15.50
N SER A 279 7.77 -27.24 15.44
CA SER A 279 7.96 -26.51 14.17
C SER A 279 9.38 -26.61 13.62
N ARG A 280 10.36 -27.02 14.43
CA ARG A 280 11.78 -27.09 14.09
C ARG A 280 12.13 -28.25 13.14
N PHE A 281 11.30 -29.29 13.07
CA PHE A 281 11.58 -30.51 12.28
C PHE A 281 10.88 -30.57 10.92
N LEU A 282 10.28 -29.48 10.48
CA LEU A 282 9.60 -29.46 9.20
C LEU A 282 10.57 -29.15 8.05
N HIS A 283 11.12 -30.24 7.49
CA HIS A 283 11.76 -30.18 6.19
C HIS A 283 10.75 -29.69 5.14
N PRO A 284 11.13 -28.81 4.19
CA PRO A 284 10.22 -28.26 3.17
C PRO A 284 9.39 -29.29 2.40
N ALA A 285 9.95 -30.50 2.20
CA ALA A 285 9.26 -31.61 1.54
C ALA A 285 8.08 -32.23 2.34
N LYS A 286 7.92 -31.88 3.64
CA LYS A 286 6.85 -32.39 4.49
C LYS A 286 5.77 -31.34 4.80
N ALA A 287 5.91 -30.12 4.29
CA ALA A 287 4.95 -29.04 4.54
C ALA A 287 3.55 -29.33 3.91
N GLU A 288 3.50 -30.11 2.86
CA GLU A 288 2.21 -30.50 2.23
C GLU A 288 1.38 -31.48 3.09
N SER A 289 2.02 -32.31 3.93
CA SER A 289 1.31 -33.23 4.82
C SER A 289 0.66 -32.54 6.04
N PHE A 290 0.99 -31.29 6.29
CA PHE A 290 0.52 -30.51 7.44
C PHE A 290 -0.85 -29.84 7.23
N ARG A 291 -1.43 -29.92 6.02
CA ARG A 291 -2.82 -29.47 5.77
C ARG A 291 -3.88 -30.26 6.57
N SER A 292 -3.50 -31.41 7.11
CA SER A 292 -4.34 -32.27 7.97
C SER A 292 -3.88 -32.31 9.43
N SER A 293 -3.19 -31.32 9.91
CA SER A 293 -2.31 -31.34 11.08
C SER A 293 -3.05 -31.37 12.43
N PRO A 294 -2.39 -31.93 13.47
CA PRO A 294 -2.83 -31.98 14.88
C PRO A 294 -3.18 -30.60 15.48
N LEU A 295 -2.68 -29.51 14.90
CA LEU A 295 -2.98 -28.16 15.35
C LEU A 295 -4.47 -27.79 15.23
N LYS A 296 -5.13 -28.22 14.13
CA LYS A 296 -6.60 -28.07 14.01
C LYS A 296 -7.34 -28.90 15.03
N THR A 297 -6.80 -30.06 15.37
CA THR A 297 -7.35 -30.95 16.37
C THR A 297 -7.08 -30.42 17.79
N PHE A 298 -5.90 -29.83 18.02
CA PHE A 298 -5.54 -29.22 19.30
C PHE A 298 -6.43 -28.01 19.62
N ILE A 299 -6.69 -27.12 18.65
CA ILE A 299 -7.60 -25.97 18.83
C ILE A 299 -9.07 -26.40 18.93
N LYS A 300 -9.47 -27.48 18.24
CA LYS A 300 -10.84 -28.01 18.33
C LYS A 300 -11.17 -28.71 19.65
N ASN A 301 -10.17 -29.33 20.29
CA ASN A 301 -10.38 -30.14 21.49
C ASN A 301 -10.21 -29.35 22.82
N HIS A 302 -9.73 -28.11 22.75
CA HIS A 302 -9.60 -27.25 23.95
C HIS A 302 -10.78 -26.27 24.01
N SER A 303 -11.84 -26.71 24.65
CA SER A 303 -13.10 -25.96 24.89
C SER A 303 -12.96 -24.78 25.87
N TYR A 304 -11.75 -24.37 26.23
CA TYR A 304 -11.46 -23.37 27.28
C TYR A 304 -10.93 -22.03 26.76
N LEU A 305 -11.01 -21.72 25.46
CA LEU A 305 -10.78 -20.35 25.01
C LEU A 305 -12.02 -19.50 25.29
N PRO A 306 -11.91 -18.36 25.98
CA PRO A 306 -13.04 -17.48 26.24
C PRO A 306 -13.73 -17.10 24.91
N ARG A 307 -15.06 -17.14 24.90
CA ARG A 307 -15.90 -16.90 23.69
C ARG A 307 -15.67 -15.56 22.97
N TRP A 308 -14.97 -14.64 23.58
CA TRP A 308 -14.66 -13.32 23.01
C TRP A 308 -13.28 -13.24 22.33
N ILE A 309 -12.42 -14.27 22.42
CA ILE A 309 -11.21 -14.37 21.63
C ILE A 309 -11.56 -15.08 20.32
N ASN A 310 -12.15 -14.35 19.40
CA ASN A 310 -12.30 -14.81 18.00
C ASN A 310 -10.97 -14.58 17.27
N LEU A 311 -9.94 -15.32 17.70
CA LEU A 311 -8.67 -15.38 17.01
C LEU A 311 -8.86 -16.26 15.78
N ASN A 312 -9.24 -15.62 14.65
CA ASN A 312 -9.21 -16.25 13.35
C ASN A 312 -7.74 -16.39 12.89
N ILE A 313 -6.89 -16.94 13.79
CA ILE A 313 -5.48 -17.22 13.50
C ILE A 313 -5.47 -18.55 12.77
N LYS A 314 -5.50 -18.49 11.44
CA LYS A 314 -5.38 -19.69 10.61
C LYS A 314 -4.00 -20.32 10.73
N THR A 315 -2.94 -19.50 10.91
CA THR A 315 -1.55 -19.99 11.08
C THR A 315 -0.65 -18.84 11.57
N VAL A 316 0.20 -19.12 12.57
CA VAL A 316 1.26 -18.21 13.01
C VAL A 316 2.60 -18.82 12.65
N TYR A 317 3.38 -18.14 11.82
CA TYR A 317 4.75 -18.51 11.49
C TYR A 317 5.72 -17.57 12.20
N VAL A 318 6.65 -18.10 12.93
CA VAL A 318 7.77 -17.33 13.49
C VAL A 318 9.01 -17.67 12.68
N PHE A 319 9.52 -16.69 11.95
CA PHE A 319 10.77 -16.83 11.20
C PHE A 319 11.91 -16.27 12.04
N VAL A 320 12.94 -17.07 12.18
CA VAL A 320 14.23 -16.67 12.76
C VAL A 320 15.21 -16.56 11.61
N GLU A 321 15.61 -15.35 11.23
CA GLU A 321 16.63 -15.15 10.24
C GLU A 321 17.99 -15.45 10.88
N GLN A 322 18.69 -16.44 10.31
CA GLN A 322 20.03 -16.82 10.72
C GLN A 322 21.00 -16.53 9.57
N ARG A 323 22.03 -15.73 9.83
CA ARG A 323 23.14 -15.51 8.90
C ARG A 323 24.42 -15.93 9.58
N ASP A 324 25.16 -16.85 8.97
CA ASP A 324 26.45 -17.35 9.47
C ASP A 324 26.41 -17.89 10.92
N GLY A 325 25.32 -18.55 11.29
CA GLY A 325 25.14 -19.08 12.65
C GLY A 325 24.62 -18.08 13.68
N VAL A 326 24.39 -16.82 13.29
CA VAL A 326 23.92 -15.74 14.18
C VAL A 326 22.46 -15.41 13.89
N VAL A 327 21.63 -15.41 14.92
CA VAL A 327 20.21 -14.98 14.84
C VAL A 327 20.17 -13.47 14.74
N GLN A 328 19.89 -12.93 13.57
CA GLN A 328 20.07 -11.51 13.23
C GLN A 328 18.88 -10.62 13.45
N ASN A 329 17.80 -10.99 13.85
CA ASN A 329 16.68 -10.16 14.31
C ASN A 329 15.47 -11.04 14.55
N VAL A 330 15.16 -11.26 15.80
CA VAL A 330 13.88 -11.89 16.13
C VAL A 330 12.85 -10.78 16.09
N ALA A 331 12.10 -10.72 15.01
CA ALA A 331 11.02 -9.78 14.87
C ALA A 331 9.92 -10.11 15.86
N LEU A 332 10.07 -9.62 17.10
CA LEU A 332 8.98 -9.58 18.11
C LEU A 332 7.78 -8.73 17.64
N GLU A 333 7.92 -8.04 16.51
CA GLU A 333 6.86 -7.27 15.85
C GLU A 333 5.81 -8.15 15.14
N LEU A 334 6.04 -9.46 14.99
CA LEU A 334 5.13 -10.39 14.29
C LEU A 334 3.87 -10.77 15.08
N LEU A 335 3.82 -10.44 16.35
CA LEU A 335 2.59 -10.59 17.13
C LEU A 335 1.63 -9.43 16.85
N GLY A 336 0.74 -9.63 15.88
CA GLY A 336 -0.27 -8.64 15.47
C GLY A 336 -0.14 -8.17 14.03
N LYS A 337 0.97 -8.49 13.33
CA LYS A 337 1.06 -8.32 11.89
C LYS A 337 1.15 -9.71 11.23
N ARG A 338 0.33 -9.95 10.22
CA ARG A 338 0.42 -11.17 9.41
C ARG A 338 1.82 -11.27 8.80
N PRO A 339 2.43 -12.48 8.68
CA PRO A 339 3.76 -12.63 8.12
C PRO A 339 3.77 -12.11 6.69
N ARG A 340 4.60 -11.11 6.41
CA ARG A 340 5.02 -10.85 5.04
C ARG A 340 5.75 -12.11 4.60
N THR A 341 5.32 -12.68 3.47
CA THR A 341 5.97 -13.83 2.85
C THR A 341 7.47 -13.60 2.78
N GLY A 342 8.20 -14.26 3.68
CA GLY A 342 9.65 -14.22 3.69
C GLY A 342 10.17 -14.82 2.39
N ARG A 343 11.19 -14.20 1.82
CA ARG A 343 11.96 -14.79 0.72
C ARG A 343 12.39 -16.18 1.14
N ARG A 344 12.03 -17.16 0.36
CA ARG A 344 12.66 -18.48 0.42
C ARG A 344 14.14 -18.28 0.07
N THR A 345 15.02 -18.49 0.99
CA THR A 345 16.43 -18.81 0.67
C THR A 345 16.54 -20.31 0.44
N PRO A 346 17.40 -20.73 -0.51
CA PRO A 346 17.49 -22.10 -0.97
C PRO A 346 17.85 -23.10 0.11
#